data_ba7eecd8cfb19c64b80cadf719711724
#
_entry.id   ba7eecd8cfb19c64b80cadf719711724
#
_cell.length_a   1.000
_cell.length_b   1.000
_cell.length_c   1.000
_cell.angle_alpha   90.00
_cell.angle_beta   90.00
_cell.angle_gamma   90.00
#
_symmetry.space_group_name_H-M   'P 1'
#
loop_
_entity.id
_entity.type
_entity.pdbx_description
1 polymer ?
#
loop_
_entity_poly.entity_id
_entity_poly.type
_entity_poly.pdbx_seq_one_letter_code
_entity_poly.pdbx_strand_id
1 'polypeptide(L)'
;QEIVVVGYGTQEKKEITSAVTSVSSEEFNKGNVNDPNQLLQGKVAGLVVSRPGANPNQGFNVRLRGLSTLGANSQPLVIVDGVVGADLNAVDPNDIESMDILKDGSAAAIYGSRGSSGVILVTTKTGKAGQATVDYNGYVSSENTARTVQVMDAQEFRDLGIGTDLGTETDWFDELTQNAISQ
;
A
#
# COMPACT_ATOMS: atom_id res chain seq x y z
N GLN A 1 -5.84 12.00 25.43
CA GLN A 1 -4.48 11.46 25.56
C GLN A 1 -4.32 10.43 24.46
N GLU A 2 -3.38 10.65 23.57
CA GLU A 2 -3.11 9.74 22.45
C GLU A 2 -2.12 8.67 22.96
N ILE A 3 -2.54 7.43 22.94
CA ILE A 3 -1.78 6.27 23.42
C ILE A 3 -1.24 5.55 22.20
N VAL A 4 0.07 5.30 22.18
CA VAL A 4 0.74 4.53 21.12
C VAL A 4 1.08 3.15 21.66
N VAL A 5 0.72 2.13 20.91
CA VAL A 5 1.09 0.74 21.24
C VAL A 5 2.55 0.52 20.86
N VAL A 6 3.39 0.21 21.81
CA VAL A 6 4.78 -0.21 21.58
C VAL A 6 4.93 -1.70 21.89
N GLY A 7 5.87 -2.39 21.28
CA GLY A 7 5.99 -3.86 21.26
C GLY A 7 5.87 -4.62 22.59
N TYR A 8 5.91 -3.95 23.74
CA TYR A 8 5.73 -4.54 25.08
C TYR A 8 4.86 -3.66 25.99
N GLY A 9 3.82 -3.00 25.45
CA GLY A 9 2.89 -2.20 26.24
C GLY A 9 2.39 -0.97 25.51
N THR A 10 1.67 -0.14 26.23
CA THR A 10 1.16 1.15 25.75
C THR A 10 1.92 2.29 26.41
N GLN A 11 2.41 3.26 25.65
CA GLN A 11 3.05 4.46 26.16
C GLN A 11 2.33 5.71 25.67
N GLU A 12 2.37 6.78 26.46
CA GLU A 12 1.85 8.07 26.02
C GLU A 12 2.76 8.65 24.94
N LYS A 13 2.18 9.21 23.88
CA LYS A 13 2.92 9.81 22.73
C LYS A 13 3.97 10.85 23.19
N LYS A 14 3.74 11.51 24.31
CA LYS A 14 4.67 12.48 24.89
C LYS A 14 5.95 11.87 25.48
N GLU A 15 5.92 10.59 25.81
CA GLU A 15 7.07 9.89 26.40
C GLU A 15 7.97 9.25 25.34
N ILE A 16 7.48 9.16 24.10
CA ILE A 16 8.24 8.59 23.00
C ILE A 16 9.15 9.67 22.42
N THR A 17 10.42 9.62 22.76
CA THR A 17 11.48 10.53 22.25
C THR A 17 11.84 10.29 20.78
N SER A 18 11.28 9.26 20.15
CA SER A 18 11.54 8.89 18.76
C SER A 18 10.51 9.49 17.80
N ALA A 19 10.89 9.68 16.53
CA ALA A 19 10.02 10.21 15.49
C ALA A 19 8.93 9.17 15.10
N VAL A 20 7.85 9.13 15.88
CA VAL A 20 6.67 8.35 15.58
C VAL A 20 5.63 9.24 14.89
N THR A 21 5.05 8.72 13.83
CA THR A 21 3.92 9.36 13.14
C THR A 21 2.75 8.41 13.20
N SER A 22 1.68 8.82 13.87
CA SER A 22 0.41 8.08 13.92
C SER A 22 -0.53 8.60 12.84
N VAL A 23 -1.22 7.72 12.18
CA VAL A 23 -2.30 8.01 11.24
C VAL A 23 -3.52 7.21 11.68
N SER A 24 -4.59 7.91 12.03
CA SER A 24 -5.85 7.30 12.47
C SER A 24 -6.76 7.00 11.29
N SER A 25 -7.78 6.15 11.49
CA SER A 25 -8.76 5.81 10.47
C SER A 25 -9.51 7.02 9.90
N GLU A 26 -9.65 8.10 10.68
CA GLU A 26 -10.28 9.34 10.22
C GLU A 26 -9.43 10.09 9.19
N GLU A 27 -8.09 9.92 9.28
CA GLU A 27 -7.12 10.57 8.42
C GLU A 27 -6.78 9.75 7.17
N PHE A 28 -7.25 8.51 7.08
CA PHE A 28 -6.98 7.65 5.94
C PHE A 28 -7.53 8.23 4.63
N ASN A 29 -6.87 7.89 3.53
CA ASN A 29 -7.35 8.26 2.21
C ASN A 29 -8.69 7.58 1.96
N LYS A 30 -9.71 8.39 1.66
CA LYS A 30 -11.06 7.92 1.36
C LYS A 30 -11.15 7.58 -0.13
N GLY A 31 -11.80 6.48 -0.45
CA GLY A 31 -11.99 6.02 -1.82
C GLY A 31 -11.90 4.50 -1.93
N ASN A 32 -11.80 3.99 -3.15
CA ASN A 32 -11.57 2.58 -3.39
C ASN A 32 -10.10 2.23 -3.08
N VAL A 33 -9.84 1.88 -1.83
CA VAL A 33 -8.51 1.51 -1.34
C VAL A 33 -8.50 0.00 -1.12
N ASN A 34 -7.92 -0.73 -2.04
CA ASN A 34 -7.82 -2.19 -1.98
C ASN A 34 -6.53 -2.67 -1.28
N ASP A 35 -5.57 -1.77 -1.07
CA ASP A 35 -4.29 -2.11 -0.44
C ASP A 35 -4.05 -1.16 0.75
N PRO A 36 -3.87 -1.68 1.97
CA PRO A 36 -3.67 -0.86 3.17
C PRO A 36 -2.50 0.12 3.07
N ASN A 37 -1.49 -0.17 2.24
CA ASN A 37 -0.37 0.74 2.03
C ASN A 37 -0.79 2.07 1.41
N GLN A 38 -1.88 2.10 0.64
CA GLN A 38 -2.41 3.33 0.04
C GLN A 38 -2.97 4.30 1.09
N LEU A 39 -3.42 3.79 2.24
CA LEU A 39 -3.93 4.61 3.34
C LEU A 39 -2.87 5.59 3.86
N LEU A 40 -1.59 5.20 3.77
CA LEU A 40 -0.45 5.99 4.23
C LEU A 40 0.11 6.93 3.18
N GLN A 41 -0.34 6.83 1.93
CA GLN A 41 0.23 7.60 0.82
C GLN A 41 0.01 9.11 1.02
N GLY A 42 1.11 9.87 1.09
CA GLY A 42 1.08 11.32 1.30
C GLY A 42 0.78 11.78 2.73
N LYS A 43 0.55 10.85 3.69
CA LYS A 43 0.24 11.19 5.09
C LYS A 43 1.47 11.24 5.97
N VAL A 44 2.52 10.53 5.60
CA VAL A 44 3.71 10.35 6.43
C VAL A 44 4.94 10.91 5.74
N ALA A 45 5.56 11.93 6.34
CA ALA A 45 6.78 12.51 5.79
C ALA A 45 7.92 11.48 5.77
N GLY A 46 8.57 11.32 4.62
CA GLY A 46 9.65 10.36 4.41
C GLY A 46 9.20 8.93 4.10
N LEU A 47 7.89 8.67 4.03
CA LEU A 47 7.33 7.42 3.55
C LEU A 47 7.02 7.56 2.06
N VAL A 48 7.56 6.66 1.25
CA VAL A 48 7.29 6.56 -0.18
C VAL A 48 6.52 5.27 -0.43
N VAL A 49 5.31 5.42 -0.95
CA VAL A 49 4.47 4.29 -1.37
C VAL A 49 4.39 4.35 -2.89
N SER A 50 4.89 3.34 -3.55
CA SER A 50 4.95 3.28 -5.01
C SER A 50 4.48 1.92 -5.53
N ARG A 51 3.74 1.94 -6.64
CA ARG A 51 3.38 0.71 -7.35
C ARG A 51 4.40 0.47 -8.46
N PRO A 52 5.08 -0.69 -8.49
CA PRO A 52 5.98 -1.02 -9.58
C PRO A 52 5.15 -1.42 -10.81
N GLY A 53 5.30 -0.65 -11.90
CA GLY A 53 4.64 -0.93 -13.18
C GLY A 53 3.17 -0.52 -13.25
N ALA A 54 2.50 -0.93 -14.32
CA ALA A 54 1.11 -0.59 -14.64
C ALA A 54 0.10 -1.71 -14.29
N ASN A 55 0.58 -2.83 -13.73
CA ASN A 55 -0.29 -3.94 -13.38
C ASN A 55 -1.10 -3.60 -12.10
N PRO A 56 -2.43 -3.51 -12.16
CA PRO A 56 -3.27 -3.17 -11.01
C PRO A 56 -3.22 -4.24 -9.89
N ASN A 57 -2.90 -5.48 -10.22
CA ASN A 57 -2.80 -6.58 -9.25
C ASN A 57 -1.43 -6.66 -8.55
N GLN A 58 -0.47 -5.82 -8.93
CA GLN A 58 0.83 -5.78 -8.30
C GLN A 58 0.76 -4.91 -7.03
N GLY A 59 1.19 -5.46 -5.89
CA GLY A 59 1.21 -4.78 -4.60
C GLY A 59 2.09 -3.53 -4.59
N PHE A 60 2.03 -2.78 -3.50
CA PHE A 60 2.82 -1.57 -3.33
C PHE A 60 4.18 -1.85 -2.69
N ASN A 61 5.20 -1.13 -3.14
CA ASN A 61 6.48 -1.05 -2.46
C ASN A 61 6.48 0.14 -1.51
N VAL A 62 6.71 -0.14 -0.24
CA VAL A 62 6.80 0.86 0.81
C VAL A 62 8.26 1.04 1.20
N ARG A 63 8.72 2.28 1.25
CA ARG A 63 10.07 2.64 1.69
C ARG A 63 10.01 3.81 2.65
N LEU A 64 10.80 3.72 3.72
CA LEU A 64 10.92 4.76 4.71
C LEU A 64 12.31 5.39 4.66
N ARG A 65 12.38 6.73 4.49
CA ARG A 65 13.64 7.50 4.41
C ARG A 65 14.61 7.08 3.29
N GLY A 66 14.10 6.46 2.21
CA GLY A 66 14.91 6.07 1.06
C GLY A 66 15.62 4.73 1.21
N LEU A 67 16.69 4.52 0.44
CA LEU A 67 17.48 3.29 0.49
C LEU A 67 18.46 3.37 1.67
N SER A 68 18.18 2.66 2.73
CA SER A 68 19.06 2.55 3.90
C SER A 68 20.14 1.49 3.73
N THR A 69 19.97 0.54 2.82
CA THR A 69 20.92 -0.53 2.53
C THR A 69 20.99 -0.83 1.03
N LEU A 70 22.14 -1.26 0.57
CA LEU A 70 22.32 -1.83 -0.77
C LEU A 70 21.91 -3.31 -0.84
N GLY A 71 21.44 -3.84 0.27
CA GLY A 71 21.04 -5.26 0.42
C GLY A 71 19.54 -5.49 0.20
N ALA A 72 19.14 -6.73 0.31
CA ALA A 72 17.94 -7.32 -0.27
C ALA A 72 16.59 -6.86 0.31
N ASN A 73 16.47 -6.16 1.42
CA ASN A 73 15.15 -5.79 1.95
C ASN A 73 15.16 -4.40 2.59
N SER A 74 14.71 -3.40 1.83
CA SER A 74 14.55 -2.02 2.27
C SER A 74 13.11 -1.68 2.68
N GLN A 75 12.24 -2.69 2.79
CA GLN A 75 10.88 -2.50 3.25
C GLN A 75 10.83 -2.39 4.78
N PRO A 76 9.96 -1.54 5.33
CA PRO A 76 9.76 -1.47 6.77
C PRO A 76 9.15 -2.79 7.30
N LEU A 77 9.46 -3.11 8.55
CA LEU A 77 8.87 -4.24 9.24
C LEU A 77 7.41 -3.94 9.58
N VAL A 78 6.50 -4.80 9.13
CA VAL A 78 5.07 -4.69 9.46
C VAL A 78 4.75 -5.53 10.69
N ILE A 79 3.96 -4.96 11.59
CA ILE A 79 3.46 -5.62 12.78
C ILE A 79 1.97 -5.35 12.87
N VAL A 80 1.16 -6.38 12.86
CA VAL A 80 -0.30 -6.28 12.95
C VAL A 80 -0.75 -6.88 14.29
N ASP A 81 -1.36 -6.07 15.14
CA ASP A 81 -1.85 -6.47 16.49
C ASP A 81 -0.80 -7.23 17.31
N GLY A 82 0.47 -6.80 17.20
CA GLY A 82 1.60 -7.43 17.88
C GLY A 82 2.23 -8.62 17.15
N VAL A 83 1.66 -9.09 16.04
CA VAL A 83 2.25 -10.17 15.22
C VAL A 83 3.32 -9.60 14.31
N VAL A 84 4.57 -9.96 14.55
CA VAL A 84 5.75 -9.44 13.83
C VAL A 84 5.91 -10.11 12.48
N GLY A 85 6.01 -9.29 11.43
CA GLY A 85 6.20 -9.77 10.05
C GLY A 85 4.91 -10.28 9.41
N ALA A 86 3.76 -9.83 9.89
CA ALA A 86 2.48 -10.11 9.26
C ALA A 86 2.39 -9.51 7.86
N ASP A 87 1.64 -10.15 6.98
CA ASP A 87 1.33 -9.62 5.67
C ASP A 87 0.22 -8.58 5.78
N LEU A 88 0.57 -7.33 5.49
CA LEU A 88 -0.40 -6.23 5.52
C LEU A 88 -1.51 -6.41 4.48
N ASN A 89 -1.25 -7.08 3.37
CA ASN A 89 -2.25 -7.32 2.33
C ASN A 89 -3.35 -8.31 2.76
N ALA A 90 -3.11 -9.07 3.85
CA ALA A 90 -4.11 -9.95 4.42
C ALA A 90 -5.13 -9.23 5.33
N VAL A 91 -4.91 -7.93 5.59
CA VAL A 91 -5.79 -7.11 6.47
C VAL A 91 -6.68 -6.24 5.60
N ASP A 92 -7.99 -6.29 5.86
CA ASP A 92 -8.91 -5.37 5.17
C ASP A 92 -8.62 -3.92 5.60
N PRO A 93 -8.43 -2.98 4.66
CA PRO A 93 -8.23 -1.57 4.97
C PRO A 93 -9.31 -0.97 5.89
N ASN A 94 -10.54 -1.46 5.80
CA ASN A 94 -11.66 -1.01 6.62
C ASN A 94 -11.58 -1.48 8.07
N ASP A 95 -10.84 -2.55 8.35
CA ASP A 95 -10.67 -3.07 9.71
C ASP A 95 -9.53 -2.39 10.47
N ILE A 96 -8.78 -1.51 9.82
CA ILE A 96 -7.67 -0.81 10.45
C ILE A 96 -8.20 0.38 11.27
N GLU A 97 -7.82 0.45 12.54
CA GLU A 97 -8.10 1.57 13.44
C GLU A 97 -7.03 2.65 13.35
N SER A 98 -5.76 2.26 13.39
CA SER A 98 -4.61 3.17 13.30
C SER A 98 -3.37 2.50 12.74
N MET A 99 -2.48 3.32 12.19
CA MET A 99 -1.14 2.92 11.79
C MET A 99 -0.11 3.85 12.41
N ASP A 100 0.84 3.28 13.15
CA ASP A 100 1.94 4.01 13.76
C ASP A 100 3.25 3.70 13.03
N ILE A 101 3.91 4.73 12.52
CA ILE A 101 5.14 4.60 11.74
C ILE A 101 6.33 5.05 12.59
N LEU A 102 7.18 4.10 12.97
CA LEU A 102 8.41 4.32 13.70
C LEU A 102 9.54 4.54 12.70
N LYS A 103 9.98 5.80 12.59
CA LYS A 103 10.93 6.20 11.55
C LYS A 103 12.39 6.04 11.97
N ASP A 104 12.67 6.11 13.27
CA ASP A 104 14.04 6.07 13.79
C ASP A 104 14.48 4.67 14.13
N GLY A 105 15.77 4.40 13.89
CA GLY A 105 16.37 3.13 14.27
C GLY A 105 16.31 2.85 15.77
N SER A 106 16.26 3.89 16.61
CA SER A 106 16.11 3.75 18.06
C SER A 106 14.73 3.21 18.45
N ALA A 107 13.67 3.72 17.83
CA ALA A 107 12.31 3.20 18.03
C ALA A 107 12.15 1.79 17.47
N ALA A 108 12.81 1.53 16.33
CA ALA A 108 12.85 0.22 15.71
C ALA A 108 13.78 -0.77 16.42
N ALA A 109 14.68 -0.32 17.29
CA ALA A 109 15.62 -1.19 18.03
C ALA A 109 14.91 -2.23 18.93
N ILE A 110 13.69 -1.95 19.34
CA ILE A 110 12.84 -2.92 20.09
C ILE A 110 12.64 -4.20 19.27
N TYR A 111 12.61 -4.09 17.93
CA TYR A 111 12.38 -5.21 17.01
C TYR A 111 13.67 -5.75 16.38
N GLY A 112 14.83 -5.30 16.89
CA GLY A 112 16.15 -5.73 16.44
C GLY A 112 16.51 -5.27 15.02
N SER A 113 17.43 -5.98 14.38
CA SER A 113 17.91 -5.64 13.02
C SER A 113 16.81 -5.63 11.95
N ARG A 114 15.73 -6.36 12.16
CA ARG A 114 14.56 -6.37 11.26
C ARG A 114 13.84 -5.02 11.20
N GLY A 115 13.94 -4.22 12.27
CA GLY A 115 13.37 -2.88 12.34
C GLY A 115 14.27 -1.77 11.79
N SER A 116 15.45 -2.09 11.26
CA SER A 116 16.42 -1.09 10.78
C SER A 116 15.91 -0.20 9.63
N SER A 117 15.01 -0.73 8.80
CA SER A 117 14.35 0.01 7.71
C SER A 117 13.08 0.75 8.15
N GLY A 118 12.82 0.81 9.47
CA GLY A 118 11.62 1.34 10.08
C GLY A 118 10.59 0.25 10.39
N VAL A 119 9.58 0.63 11.17
CA VAL A 119 8.51 -0.27 11.60
C VAL A 119 7.16 0.40 11.35
N ILE A 120 6.21 -0.35 10.82
CA ILE A 120 4.82 0.03 10.69
C ILE A 120 4.02 -0.86 11.64
N LEU A 121 3.45 -0.25 12.68
CA LEU A 121 2.53 -0.90 13.60
C LEU A 121 1.11 -0.67 13.11
N VAL A 122 0.37 -1.72 12.95
CA VAL A 122 -1.04 -1.68 12.54
C VAL A 122 -1.88 -2.18 13.69
N THR A 123 -2.84 -1.37 14.09
CA THR A 123 -3.83 -1.74 15.09
C THR A 123 -5.18 -1.89 14.40
N THR A 124 -5.80 -3.05 14.57
CA THR A 124 -7.13 -3.31 14.00
C THR A 124 -8.23 -2.92 14.98
N LYS A 125 -9.41 -2.67 14.44
CA LYS A 125 -10.60 -2.35 15.22
C LYS A 125 -10.99 -3.55 16.10
N THR A 126 -11.11 -3.32 17.38
CA THR A 126 -11.53 -4.35 18.33
C THR A 126 -12.97 -4.13 18.75
N GLY A 127 -13.70 -5.21 18.97
CA GLY A 127 -15.06 -5.16 19.50
C GLY A 127 -15.08 -4.55 20.90
N LYS A 128 -16.04 -3.63 21.13
CA LYS A 128 -16.27 -3.01 22.44
C LYS A 128 -17.37 -3.79 23.16
N ALA A 129 -17.17 -4.08 24.46
CA ALA A 129 -18.21 -4.68 25.28
C ALA A 129 -19.40 -3.71 25.42
N GLY A 130 -20.63 -4.18 25.19
CA GLY A 130 -21.85 -3.37 25.31
C GLY A 130 -22.79 -3.54 24.13
N GLN A 131 -23.00 -2.50 23.33
CA GLN A 131 -23.90 -2.53 22.19
C GLN A 131 -23.26 -3.19 20.98
N ALA A 132 -24.01 -4.10 20.34
CA ALA A 132 -23.62 -4.62 19.04
C ALA A 132 -23.78 -3.51 17.99
N THR A 133 -22.70 -3.21 17.27
CA THR A 133 -22.70 -2.33 16.10
C THR A 133 -22.56 -3.17 14.86
N VAL A 134 -23.34 -2.87 13.84
CA VAL A 134 -23.23 -3.50 12.52
C VAL A 134 -22.89 -2.40 11.53
N ASP A 135 -21.68 -2.44 11.00
CA ASP A 135 -21.22 -1.53 9.96
C ASP A 135 -21.26 -2.26 8.61
N TYR A 136 -21.90 -1.66 7.62
CA TYR A 136 -21.91 -2.15 6.26
C TYR A 136 -21.23 -1.14 5.34
N ASN A 137 -20.13 -1.54 4.72
CA ASN A 137 -19.43 -0.78 3.70
C ASN A 137 -19.47 -1.56 2.38
N GLY A 138 -19.88 -0.90 1.32
CA GLY A 138 -19.92 -1.48 -0.02
C GLY A 138 -19.52 -0.44 -1.05
N TYR A 139 -18.80 -0.87 -2.07
CA TYR A 139 -18.45 -0.03 -3.21
C TYR A 139 -18.49 -0.84 -4.50
N VAL A 140 -18.70 -0.15 -5.60
CA VAL A 140 -18.54 -0.70 -6.95
C VAL A 140 -17.56 0.19 -7.69
N SER A 141 -16.50 -0.38 -8.23
CA SER A 141 -15.53 0.35 -9.03
C SER A 141 -15.35 -0.30 -10.39
N SER A 142 -15.09 0.54 -11.41
CA SER A 142 -14.74 0.11 -12.75
C SER A 142 -13.36 0.68 -13.09
N GLU A 143 -12.43 -0.19 -13.41
CA GLU A 143 -11.08 0.18 -13.80
C GLU A 143 -10.95 0.09 -15.32
N ASN A 144 -10.56 1.21 -15.93
CA ASN A 144 -10.31 1.31 -17.36
C ASN A 144 -8.88 1.78 -17.61
N THR A 145 -8.29 1.37 -18.72
CA THR A 145 -6.99 1.86 -19.13
C THR A 145 -7.07 3.35 -19.48
N ALA A 146 -6.39 4.18 -18.69
CA ALA A 146 -6.43 5.64 -18.86
C ALA A 146 -5.60 6.14 -20.03
N ARG A 147 -4.52 5.45 -20.38
CA ARG A 147 -3.61 5.81 -21.46
C ARG A 147 -2.90 4.59 -21.99
N THR A 148 -2.93 4.43 -23.30
CA THR A 148 -2.13 3.44 -24.04
C THR A 148 -1.00 4.14 -24.78
N VAL A 149 0.10 3.45 -25.00
CA VAL A 149 1.13 3.92 -25.93
C VAL A 149 0.56 3.73 -27.33
N GLN A 150 0.52 4.81 -28.12
CA GLN A 150 0.15 4.71 -29.52
C GLN A 150 1.25 3.94 -30.25
N VAL A 151 0.89 2.80 -30.78
CA VAL A 151 1.71 2.00 -31.69
C VAL A 151 1.13 2.12 -33.08
N MET A 152 1.96 1.91 -34.11
CA MET A 152 1.49 1.88 -35.48
C MET A 152 0.38 0.83 -35.66
N ASP A 153 -0.68 1.21 -36.32
CA ASP A 153 -1.69 0.24 -36.76
C ASP A 153 -1.22 -0.54 -38.00
N ALA A 154 -1.94 -1.57 -38.37
CA ALA A 154 -1.58 -2.44 -39.49
C ALA A 154 -1.56 -1.70 -40.81
N GLN A 155 -2.39 -0.64 -40.95
CA GLN A 155 -2.45 0.18 -42.16
C GLN A 155 -1.24 1.11 -42.27
N GLU A 156 -0.91 1.82 -41.20
CA GLU A 156 0.28 2.67 -41.14
C GLU A 156 1.56 1.89 -41.39
N PHE A 157 1.65 0.65 -40.86
CA PHE A 157 2.76 -0.26 -41.09
C PHE A 157 2.92 -0.61 -42.58
N ARG A 158 1.81 -0.90 -43.30
CA ARG A 158 1.79 -1.19 -44.75
C ARG A 158 2.18 0.04 -45.57
N ASP A 159 1.64 1.21 -45.21
CA ASP A 159 1.89 2.46 -45.93
C ASP A 159 3.36 2.88 -45.83
N LEU A 160 4.01 2.57 -44.72
CA LEU A 160 5.44 2.87 -44.56
C LEU A 160 6.36 1.84 -45.25
N GLY A 161 5.84 0.67 -45.62
CA GLY A 161 6.61 -0.38 -46.31
C GLY A 161 7.77 -0.95 -45.48
N ILE A 162 7.66 -0.92 -44.16
CA ILE A 162 8.69 -1.37 -43.24
C ILE A 162 8.39 -2.81 -42.85
N GLY A 163 9.32 -3.73 -43.11
CA GLY A 163 9.22 -5.13 -42.69
C GLY A 163 8.38 -6.01 -43.62
N THR A 164 7.94 -7.18 -43.13
CA THR A 164 7.14 -8.14 -43.88
C THR A 164 5.73 -8.16 -43.35
N ASP A 165 4.76 -7.78 -44.19
CA ASP A 165 3.35 -7.91 -43.83
C ASP A 165 2.91 -9.39 -43.90
N LEU A 166 2.46 -9.92 -42.79
CA LEU A 166 1.93 -11.29 -42.68
C LEU A 166 0.40 -11.35 -42.88
N GLY A 167 -0.26 -10.23 -43.15
CA GLY A 167 -1.67 -10.15 -43.48
C GLY A 167 -2.61 -10.22 -42.28
N THR A 168 -2.13 -10.00 -41.06
CA THR A 168 -2.96 -9.98 -39.85
C THR A 168 -3.22 -8.55 -39.38
N GLU A 169 -4.43 -8.28 -38.87
CA GLU A 169 -4.88 -6.99 -38.33
C GLU A 169 -5.39 -7.09 -36.90
N THR A 170 -4.88 -8.03 -36.12
CA THR A 170 -5.36 -8.25 -34.76
C THR A 170 -4.87 -7.13 -33.83
N ASP A 171 -5.76 -6.40 -33.21
CA ASP A 171 -5.45 -5.49 -32.12
C ASP A 171 -5.26 -6.30 -30.83
N TRP A 172 -4.01 -6.63 -30.53
CA TRP A 172 -3.66 -7.41 -29.35
C TRP A 172 -3.96 -6.69 -28.05
N PHE A 173 -4.04 -5.36 -28.08
CA PHE A 173 -4.39 -4.61 -26.88
C PHE A 173 -5.85 -4.84 -26.52
N ASP A 174 -6.75 -4.71 -27.48
CA ASP A 174 -8.18 -4.95 -27.27
C ASP A 174 -8.47 -6.42 -26.94
N GLU A 175 -7.74 -7.37 -27.54
CA GLU A 175 -7.92 -8.79 -27.27
C GLU A 175 -7.43 -9.22 -25.87
N LEU A 176 -6.40 -8.55 -25.34
CA LEU A 176 -5.77 -8.91 -24.07
C LEU A 176 -6.27 -8.07 -22.89
N THR A 177 -6.94 -6.95 -23.15
CA THR A 177 -7.45 -6.09 -22.09
C THR A 177 -8.96 -6.24 -21.91
N GLN A 178 -9.39 -6.41 -20.67
CA GLN A 178 -10.80 -6.43 -20.28
C GLN A 178 -11.03 -5.37 -19.20
N ASN A 179 -12.19 -4.75 -19.23
CA ASN A 179 -12.59 -3.84 -18.17
C ASN A 179 -12.84 -4.64 -16.90
N ALA A 180 -12.07 -4.37 -15.86
CA ALA A 180 -12.26 -5.01 -14.57
C ALA A 180 -13.36 -4.28 -13.79
N ILE A 181 -14.32 -5.06 -13.25
CA ILE A 181 -15.32 -4.59 -12.30
C ILE A 181 -15.01 -5.27 -10.98
N SER A 182 -14.75 -4.48 -9.93
CA SER A 182 -14.59 -4.99 -8.57
C SER A 182 -15.74 -4.52 -7.68
N GLN A 183 -16.18 -5.42 -6.79
CA GLN A 183 -17.25 -5.21 -5.81
C GLN A 183 -16.71 -5.40 -4.41
#